data_c90a5bb6bb57a97fed3e4906183c4032
#
_entry.id   c90a5bb6bb57a97fed3e4906183c4032
#
_cell.length_a   1.000
_cell.length_b   1.000
_cell.length_c   1.000
_cell.angle_alpha   90.00
_cell.angle_beta   90.00
_cell.angle_gamma   90.00
#
_symmetry.space_group_name_H-M   'P 1'
#
loop_
_entity.id
_entity.type
_entity.pdbx_description
1 polymer ?
#
loop_
_entity_poly.entity_id
_entity_poly.type
_entity_poly.pdbx_seq_one_letter_code
_entity_poly.pdbx_strand_id
1 'polypeptide(L)'
;MRLRHFEGDAHEEPEIRRLLEITQARAHSGMADDAEQQWGAEVTVTLRIGQRLSRRVDQLVGRGGKSAMSGVEMWEKFEDCVGRSLPRERLREVFDMLDGLESVGDVNELTRLLQPTAG
;
A
#
# COMPACT_ATOMS: atom_id res chain seq x y z
N MET A 1 1.65 4.99 -2.30
CA MET A 1 2.45 5.05 -1.05
C MET A 1 3.47 3.93 -1.13
N ARG A 2 4.74 4.17 -0.78
CA ARG A 2 5.85 3.20 -0.90
C ARG A 2 6.47 3.03 0.48
N LEU A 3 7.07 1.87 0.76
CA LEU A 3 7.71 1.58 2.06
C LEU A 3 8.78 2.60 2.45
N ARG A 4 9.53 3.12 1.48
CA ARG A 4 10.55 4.17 1.72
C ARG A 4 10.03 5.41 2.47
N HIS A 5 8.72 5.69 2.40
CA HIS A 5 8.11 6.82 3.11
C HIS A 5 7.94 6.57 4.61
N PHE A 6 8.19 5.34 5.06
CA PHE A 6 8.11 4.90 6.46
C PHE A 6 9.46 4.49 7.04
N GLU A 7 10.55 4.67 6.26
CA GLU A 7 11.89 4.30 6.71
C GLU A 7 12.58 5.46 7.41
N GLY A 8 13.37 5.09 8.41
CA GLY A 8 14.17 6.05 9.18
C GLY A 8 13.32 7.17 9.74
N ASP A 9 13.87 8.36 9.69
CA ASP A 9 13.27 9.58 10.25
C ASP A 9 12.53 10.42 9.20
N ALA A 10 11.96 9.78 8.16
CA ALA A 10 11.25 10.47 7.08
C ALA A 10 10.13 11.40 7.60
N HIS A 11 9.51 11.05 8.74
CA HIS A 11 8.50 11.88 9.41
C HIS A 11 9.09 13.12 10.10
N GLU A 12 10.40 13.16 10.31
CA GLU A 12 11.13 14.31 10.91
C GLU A 12 11.58 15.32 9.87
N GLU A 13 11.47 15.01 8.57
CA GLU A 13 11.76 15.98 7.53
C GLU A 13 10.97 17.28 7.75
N PRO A 14 11.61 18.46 7.68
CA PRO A 14 10.98 19.74 8.06
C PRO A 14 9.68 20.03 7.29
N GLU A 15 9.60 19.65 6.02
CA GLU A 15 8.40 19.83 5.21
C GLU A 15 7.27 18.90 5.66
N ILE A 16 7.59 17.66 6.02
CA ILE A 16 6.60 16.68 6.50
C ILE A 16 6.10 17.09 7.87
N ARG A 17 6.99 17.47 8.79
CA ARG A 17 6.60 17.98 10.13
C ARG A 17 5.67 19.18 10.00
N ARG A 18 6.01 20.13 9.14
CA ARG A 18 5.16 21.31 8.90
C ARG A 18 3.78 20.92 8.37
N LEU A 19 3.69 19.93 7.47
CA LEU A 19 2.40 19.44 6.98
C LEU A 19 1.60 18.75 8.08
N LEU A 20 2.25 17.96 8.94
CA LEU A 20 1.60 17.32 10.08
C LEU A 20 1.03 18.34 11.07
N GLU A 21 1.76 19.42 11.38
CA GLU A 21 1.32 20.49 12.28
C GLU A 21 0.02 21.19 11.81
N ILE A 22 -0.16 21.32 10.50
CA ILE A 22 -1.35 21.96 9.91
C ILE A 22 -2.44 20.97 9.50
N THR A 23 -2.20 19.65 9.67
CA THR A 23 -3.16 18.59 9.34
C THR A 23 -4.05 18.32 10.54
N GLN A 24 -5.36 18.26 10.31
CA GLN A 24 -6.36 17.88 11.31
C GLN A 24 -7.09 16.63 10.86
N ALA A 25 -7.07 15.59 11.67
CA ALA A 25 -7.88 14.40 11.46
C ALA A 25 -9.21 14.55 12.25
N ARG A 26 -10.33 14.27 11.60
CA ARG A 26 -11.65 14.32 12.20
C ARG A 26 -12.44 13.09 11.77
N ALA A 27 -13.27 12.57 12.66
CA ALA A 27 -14.24 11.55 12.30
C ALA A 27 -15.24 12.12 11.27
N HIS A 28 -15.52 11.36 10.22
CA HIS A 28 -16.46 11.78 9.18
C HIS A 28 -17.86 11.34 9.56
N SER A 29 -18.74 12.28 9.90
CA SER A 29 -20.11 12.02 10.34
C SER A 29 -21.04 11.41 9.28
N GLY A 30 -20.65 11.41 8.02
CA GLY A 30 -21.43 10.86 6.90
C GLY A 30 -20.86 9.54 6.35
N MET A 31 -19.84 8.96 6.99
CA MET A 31 -19.47 7.58 6.73
C MET A 31 -20.40 6.70 7.54
N ALA A 32 -21.24 5.96 6.82
CA ALA A 32 -22.25 5.09 7.42
C ALA A 32 -21.60 4.06 8.34
N ASP A 33 -22.36 3.62 9.33
CA ASP A 33 -22.05 2.45 10.19
C ASP A 33 -21.98 1.13 9.38
N ASP A 34 -21.97 1.22 8.05
CA ASP A 34 -21.84 0.09 7.14
C ASP A 34 -20.39 -0.38 7.12
N ALA A 35 -20.18 -1.64 7.50
CA ALA A 35 -18.86 -2.26 7.55
C ALA A 35 -18.07 -2.18 6.23
N GLU A 36 -18.75 -2.08 5.10
CA GLU A 36 -18.11 -1.91 3.79
C GLU A 36 -17.57 -0.49 3.56
N GLN A 37 -18.11 0.53 4.24
CA GLN A 37 -17.71 1.94 4.09
C GLN A 37 -16.80 2.46 5.21
N GLN A 38 -16.50 1.65 6.23
CA GLN A 38 -15.67 2.05 7.38
C GLN A 38 -14.22 2.43 7.01
N TRP A 39 -13.78 2.13 5.81
CA TRP A 39 -12.41 2.33 5.36
C TRP A 39 -12.23 3.53 4.43
N GLY A 40 -13.26 4.30 4.25
CA GLY A 40 -13.21 5.50 3.44
C GLY A 40 -12.47 6.65 4.14
N ALA A 41 -12.03 7.61 3.35
CA ALA A 41 -11.45 8.85 3.83
C ALA A 41 -11.75 10.00 2.86
N GLU A 42 -11.88 11.20 3.40
CA GLU A 42 -11.89 12.43 2.62
C GLU A 42 -10.74 13.33 3.05
N VAL A 43 -9.97 13.79 2.08
CA VAL A 43 -8.90 14.75 2.30
C VAL A 43 -9.27 16.07 1.66
N THR A 44 -9.28 17.13 2.44
CA THR A 44 -9.48 18.51 1.96
C THR A 44 -8.23 19.33 2.23
N VAL A 45 -7.71 19.95 1.18
CA VAL A 45 -6.57 20.86 1.24
C VAL A 45 -7.06 22.28 0.94
N THR A 46 -6.77 23.22 1.84
CA THR A 46 -7.02 24.65 1.62
C THR A 46 -5.71 25.32 1.25
N LEU A 47 -5.63 25.84 0.04
CA LEU A 47 -4.47 26.58 -0.44
C LEU A 47 -4.41 27.97 0.19
N ARG A 48 -3.22 28.61 0.19
CA ARG A 48 -3.03 29.98 0.72
C ARG A 48 -3.92 31.03 0.05
N ILE A 49 -4.31 30.81 -1.20
CA ILE A 49 -5.23 31.67 -1.96
C ILE A 49 -6.71 31.45 -1.62
N GLY A 50 -7.00 30.62 -0.61
CA GLY A 50 -8.35 30.30 -0.17
C GLY A 50 -9.05 29.20 -0.99
N GLN A 51 -8.48 28.72 -2.08
CA GLN A 51 -9.06 27.62 -2.86
C GLN A 51 -9.02 26.31 -2.05
N ARG A 52 -10.12 25.58 -2.07
CA ARG A 52 -10.25 24.28 -1.44
C ARG A 52 -10.28 23.18 -2.49
N LEU A 53 -9.45 22.17 -2.29
CA LEU A 53 -9.39 20.94 -3.09
C LEU A 53 -9.77 19.78 -2.19
N SER A 54 -10.75 18.97 -2.59
CA SER A 54 -11.18 17.81 -1.83
C SER A 54 -11.17 16.56 -2.68
N ARG A 55 -10.77 15.45 -2.07
CA ARG A 55 -10.85 14.13 -2.68
C ARG A 55 -11.34 13.11 -1.66
N ARG A 56 -12.37 12.37 -2.02
CA ARG A 56 -12.95 11.31 -1.22
C ARG A 56 -12.62 9.95 -1.83
N VAL A 57 -12.36 8.99 -0.96
CA VAL A 57 -12.19 7.58 -1.27
C VAL A 57 -13.14 6.82 -0.35
N ASP A 58 -14.09 6.11 -0.91
CA ASP A 58 -15.10 5.37 -0.13
C ASP A 58 -14.60 3.98 0.29
N GLN A 59 -13.73 3.38 -0.51
CA GLN A 59 -13.12 2.07 -0.22
C GLN A 59 -11.63 2.08 -0.52
N LEU A 60 -10.86 1.37 0.30
CA LEU A 60 -9.44 1.15 0.05
C LEU A 60 -9.27 0.12 -1.08
N VAL A 61 -8.35 0.40 -2.00
CA VAL A 61 -7.95 -0.55 -3.04
C VAL A 61 -7.41 -1.84 -2.38
N GLY A 62 -7.88 -2.98 -2.86
CA GLY A 62 -7.52 -4.30 -2.32
C GLY A 62 -8.41 -4.78 -1.17
N ARG A 63 -9.49 -4.03 -0.82
CA ARG A 63 -10.48 -4.43 0.17
C ARG A 63 -11.85 -4.61 -0.47
N GLY A 64 -12.24 -5.88 -0.65
CA GLY A 64 -13.51 -6.26 -1.26
C GLY A 64 -13.49 -6.37 -2.78
N GLY A 65 -14.44 -7.12 -3.34
CA GLY A 65 -14.47 -7.49 -4.75
C GLY A 65 -14.62 -6.33 -5.75
N LYS A 66 -15.18 -5.20 -5.31
CA LYS A 66 -15.35 -4.01 -6.16
C LYS A 66 -14.12 -3.12 -6.25
N SER A 67 -13.16 -3.29 -5.35
CA SER A 67 -11.91 -2.52 -5.26
C SER A 67 -10.69 -3.43 -5.27
N ALA A 68 -10.79 -4.59 -5.94
CA ALA A 68 -9.67 -5.50 -6.12
C ALA A 68 -8.49 -4.78 -6.82
N MET A 69 -7.28 -5.10 -6.40
CA MET A 69 -6.07 -4.63 -7.08
C MET A 69 -5.96 -5.30 -8.45
N SER A 70 -5.57 -4.54 -9.45
CA SER A 70 -5.14 -5.11 -10.72
C SER A 70 -3.85 -5.91 -10.56
N GLY A 71 -3.54 -6.82 -11.48
CA GLY A 71 -2.29 -7.58 -11.46
C GLY A 71 -1.04 -6.66 -11.46
N VAL A 72 -1.11 -5.51 -12.15
CA VAL A 72 -0.03 -4.52 -12.15
C VAL A 72 0.15 -3.89 -10.77
N GLU A 73 -0.93 -3.46 -10.12
CA GLU A 73 -0.87 -2.88 -8.77
C GLU A 73 -0.41 -3.90 -7.73
N MET A 74 -0.82 -5.17 -7.89
CA MET A 74 -0.38 -6.26 -7.03
C MET A 74 1.12 -6.50 -7.20
N TRP A 75 1.62 -6.55 -8.44
CA TRP A 75 3.05 -6.66 -8.73
C TRP A 75 3.85 -5.50 -8.14
N GLU A 76 3.43 -4.25 -8.36
CA GLU A 76 4.11 -3.08 -7.83
C GLU A 76 4.21 -3.09 -6.30
N LYS A 77 3.14 -3.52 -5.63
CA LYS A 77 3.13 -3.66 -4.18
C LYS A 77 4.05 -4.79 -3.72
N PHE A 78 4.01 -5.94 -4.41
CA PHE A 78 4.88 -7.07 -4.12
C PHE A 78 6.36 -6.67 -4.27
N GLU A 79 6.74 -6.07 -5.40
CA GLU A 79 8.10 -5.61 -5.65
C GLU A 79 8.59 -4.62 -4.59
N ASP A 80 7.77 -3.66 -4.18
CA ASP A 80 8.11 -2.68 -3.14
C ASP A 80 8.33 -3.33 -1.76
N CYS A 81 7.54 -4.37 -1.44
CA CYS A 81 7.63 -5.04 -0.14
C CYS A 81 8.73 -6.10 -0.10
N VAL A 82 8.76 -7.00 -1.08
CA VAL A 82 9.61 -8.20 -1.08
C VAL A 82 10.99 -7.93 -1.64
N GLY A 83 11.13 -6.94 -2.52
CA GLY A 83 12.40 -6.54 -3.13
C GLY A 83 13.47 -6.02 -2.16
N ARG A 84 13.13 -5.90 -0.88
CA ARG A 84 14.08 -5.57 0.20
C ARG A 84 14.73 -6.81 0.81
N SER A 85 14.09 -7.95 0.67
CA SER A 85 14.51 -9.22 1.30
C SER A 85 14.96 -10.25 0.28
N LEU A 86 14.50 -10.14 -0.96
CA LEU A 86 14.87 -11.05 -2.03
C LEU A 86 15.63 -10.36 -3.16
N PRO A 87 16.57 -11.07 -3.80
CA PRO A 87 17.25 -10.61 -5.01
C PRO A 87 16.24 -10.33 -6.13
N ARG A 88 16.50 -9.30 -6.91
CA ARG A 88 15.58 -8.79 -7.93
C ARG A 88 15.22 -9.84 -9.00
N GLU A 89 16.18 -10.68 -9.35
CA GLU A 89 16.03 -11.77 -10.30
C GLU A 89 15.06 -12.88 -9.85
N ARG A 90 14.83 -13.02 -8.54
CA ARG A 90 13.86 -14.00 -7.99
C ARG A 90 12.46 -13.45 -7.82
N LEU A 91 12.30 -12.12 -7.79
CA LEU A 91 11.00 -11.51 -7.46
C LEU A 91 9.90 -11.94 -8.43
N ARG A 92 10.23 -12.01 -9.72
CA ARG A 92 9.23 -12.36 -10.74
C ARG A 92 8.79 -13.82 -10.61
N GLU A 93 9.74 -14.72 -10.45
CA GLU A 93 9.47 -16.15 -10.28
C GLU A 93 8.62 -16.42 -9.03
N VAL A 94 8.98 -15.80 -7.90
CA VAL A 94 8.20 -15.93 -6.65
C VAL A 94 6.80 -15.35 -6.82
N PHE A 95 6.65 -14.21 -7.48
CA PHE A 95 5.34 -13.61 -7.72
C PHE A 95 4.46 -14.50 -8.59
N ASP A 96 5.00 -15.02 -9.70
CA ASP A 96 4.25 -15.88 -10.63
C ASP A 96 3.84 -17.21 -9.96
N MET A 97 4.69 -17.78 -9.10
CA MET A 97 4.33 -18.96 -8.29
C MET A 97 3.24 -18.67 -7.26
N LEU A 98 3.24 -17.49 -6.64
CA LEU A 98 2.21 -17.07 -5.69
C LEU A 98 0.88 -16.78 -6.39
N ASP A 99 0.91 -16.16 -7.56
CA ASP A 99 -0.29 -15.85 -8.36
C ASP A 99 -0.95 -17.12 -8.91
N GLY A 100 -0.14 -18.16 -9.19
CA GLY A 100 -0.60 -19.48 -9.64
C GLY A 100 -0.46 -20.58 -8.58
N LEU A 101 -0.60 -20.26 -7.28
CA LEU A 101 -0.30 -21.15 -6.16
C LEU A 101 -1.04 -22.50 -6.23
N GLU A 102 -2.28 -22.49 -6.72
CA GLU A 102 -3.09 -23.69 -6.91
C GLU A 102 -2.54 -24.67 -7.95
N SER A 103 -1.64 -24.22 -8.82
CA SER A 103 -0.97 -25.05 -9.83
C SER A 103 0.44 -25.51 -9.41
N VAL A 104 0.95 -25.05 -8.27
CA VAL A 104 2.27 -25.43 -7.75
C VAL A 104 2.22 -26.86 -7.23
N GLY A 105 2.98 -27.75 -7.86
CA GLY A 105 3.02 -29.18 -7.52
C GLY A 105 3.73 -29.48 -6.20
N ASP A 106 4.74 -28.70 -5.83
CA ASP A 106 5.49 -28.81 -4.58
C ASP A 106 5.77 -27.41 -3.98
N VAL A 107 5.10 -27.10 -2.88
CA VAL A 107 5.26 -25.84 -2.17
C VAL A 107 6.69 -25.63 -1.62
N ASN A 108 7.49 -26.70 -1.51
CA ASN A 108 8.89 -26.56 -1.11
C ASN A 108 9.75 -25.83 -2.16
N GLU A 109 9.33 -25.82 -3.42
CA GLU A 109 10.00 -25.01 -4.45
C GLU A 109 9.87 -23.51 -4.14
N LEU A 110 8.67 -23.05 -3.81
CA LEU A 110 8.42 -21.68 -3.38
C LEU A 110 9.22 -21.33 -2.12
N THR A 111 9.22 -22.20 -1.11
CA THR A 111 9.95 -21.95 0.14
C THR A 111 11.47 -21.87 -0.06
N ARG A 112 12.04 -22.63 -1.00
CA ARG A 112 13.47 -22.51 -1.36
C ARG A 112 13.78 -21.16 -2.01
N LEU A 113 12.90 -20.66 -2.89
CA LEU A 113 13.07 -19.35 -3.51
C LEU A 113 13.00 -18.19 -2.50
N LEU A 114 12.23 -18.36 -1.43
CA LEU A 114 12.08 -17.38 -0.36
C LEU A 114 13.26 -17.37 0.63
N GLN A 115 14.14 -18.36 0.61
CA GLN A 115 15.31 -18.37 1.49
C GLN A 115 16.30 -17.27 1.11
N PRO A 116 16.87 -16.57 2.10
CA PRO A 116 17.97 -15.66 1.85
C PRO A 116 19.10 -16.38 1.12
N THR A 117 19.70 -15.75 0.13
CA THR A 117 20.96 -16.22 -0.43
C THR A 117 21.99 -16.18 0.69
N ALA A 118 22.53 -17.36 1.05
CA ALA A 118 23.66 -17.40 1.95
C ALA A 118 24.78 -16.53 1.33
N GLY A 119 25.05 -15.40 1.98
CA GLY A 119 26.16 -14.50 1.63
C GLY A 119 27.50 -15.09 2.04
#